data_0552f3ad64323c1e08f5dd3f72a2e8f5
#
_entry.id   0552f3ad64323c1e08f5dd3f72a2e8f5
#
_cell.length_a   1.000
_cell.length_b   1.000
_cell.length_c   1.000
_cell.angle_alpha   90.00
_cell.angle_beta   90.00
_cell.angle_gamma   90.00
#
_symmetry.space_group_name_H-M   'P 1'
#
loop_
_entity.id
_entity.type
_entity.pdbx_description
1 polymer ?
#
loop_
_entity_poly.entity_id
_entity_poly.type
_entity_poly.pdbx_seq_one_letter_code
_entity_poly.pdbx_strand_id
1 'polypeptide(L)'
;EATRGRRAVLVIDEFPYLTKAYPAFPSILQSAIDRNKDASKLFLILCGSSLSFMKEQLLDGKSPLYGRRTAQIELKPFDFFEALEFFPGVDPREAACVYGMVGGIPLYLRQYSASLSLAENISAMFLDPGSILYEEPSNLIKQEVSKAAPYNAVIAAIAGGAAQHNEIAAKAGMDTSALDYYLKGLARIDLLQRVEPIGGKGGRKALWHIKDNLFRFWYRFIGPRRAMIERGMGDMAVPAIEQGLSLFMGPVFETMCRDWLWRECAAGSLDFPMTDVGCWWGNDPKERSQAEIDIVAVDGSTTTLVGECKWRGEPTDVDQLRKLDARAWLAGAGVQTPRWLF
;
A
#
# COMPACT_ATOMS: atom_id res chain seq x y z
N GLU A 1 36.36 -20.51 -10.18
CA GLU A 1 37.81 -20.12 -10.22
C GLU A 1 38.03 -18.71 -9.63
N ALA A 2 37.15 -17.72 -9.89
CA ALA A 2 37.28 -16.34 -9.40
C ALA A 2 37.31 -16.19 -7.86
N THR A 3 36.85 -17.18 -7.10
CA THR A 3 36.71 -17.11 -5.63
C THR A 3 37.80 -17.91 -4.87
N ARG A 4 38.82 -18.43 -5.55
CA ARG A 4 39.90 -19.15 -4.86
C ARG A 4 40.59 -18.24 -3.85
N GLY A 5 40.28 -18.45 -2.56
CA GLY A 5 40.90 -17.74 -1.43
C GLY A 5 40.26 -16.39 -1.05
N ARG A 6 39.42 -15.77 -1.84
CA ARG A 6 38.78 -14.47 -1.55
C ARG A 6 37.24 -14.55 -1.60
N ARG A 7 36.56 -13.78 -0.75
CA ARG A 7 35.12 -13.57 -0.84
C ARG A 7 34.83 -12.75 -2.10
N ALA A 8 33.95 -13.25 -2.97
CA ALA A 8 33.46 -12.52 -4.13
C ALA A 8 31.96 -12.31 -4.00
N VAL A 9 31.48 -11.15 -4.43
CA VAL A 9 30.07 -10.83 -4.51
C VAL A 9 29.67 -10.81 -5.98
N LEU A 10 28.65 -11.58 -6.33
CA LEU A 10 28.04 -11.54 -7.66
C LEU A 10 26.58 -11.07 -7.49
N VAL A 11 26.26 -9.97 -8.13
CA VAL A 11 24.89 -9.46 -8.18
C VAL A 11 24.35 -9.73 -9.57
N ILE A 12 23.18 -10.36 -9.66
CA ILE A 12 22.41 -10.52 -10.89
C ILE A 12 21.16 -9.68 -10.70
N ASP A 13 21.22 -8.48 -11.30
CA ASP A 13 20.08 -7.58 -11.31
C ASP A 13 19.12 -7.96 -12.43
N GLU A 14 17.84 -7.61 -12.26
CA GLU A 14 16.75 -7.96 -13.16
C GLU A 14 16.75 -9.47 -13.53
N PHE A 15 16.95 -10.33 -12.53
CA PHE A 15 16.91 -11.79 -12.67
C PHE A 15 15.66 -12.30 -13.41
N PRO A 16 14.45 -11.70 -13.26
CA PRO A 16 13.28 -12.05 -14.05
C PRO A 16 13.48 -11.99 -15.56
N TYR A 17 14.15 -10.96 -16.06
CA TYR A 17 14.41 -10.81 -17.52
C TYR A 17 15.39 -11.87 -18.02
N LEU A 18 16.43 -12.15 -17.24
CA LEU A 18 17.38 -13.20 -17.59
C LEU A 18 16.72 -14.58 -17.68
N THR A 19 15.86 -14.88 -16.73
CA THR A 19 15.12 -16.16 -16.71
C THR A 19 14.10 -16.26 -17.85
N LYS A 20 13.46 -15.13 -18.20
CA LYS A 20 12.54 -15.05 -19.32
C LYS A 20 13.26 -15.27 -20.66
N ALA A 21 14.45 -14.68 -20.82
CA ALA A 21 15.29 -14.83 -22.00
C ALA A 21 15.91 -16.24 -22.09
N TYR A 22 16.24 -16.84 -20.95
CA TYR A 22 16.82 -18.18 -20.87
C TYR A 22 16.19 -19.02 -19.76
N PRO A 23 15.07 -19.73 -20.06
CA PRO A 23 14.28 -20.45 -19.04
C PRO A 23 15.04 -21.55 -18.29
N ALA A 24 16.13 -22.09 -18.86
CA ALA A 24 16.95 -23.08 -18.19
C ALA A 24 17.91 -22.48 -17.11
N PHE A 25 18.05 -21.15 -17.06
CA PHE A 25 19.02 -20.48 -16.21
C PHE A 25 18.84 -20.79 -14.71
N PRO A 26 17.62 -20.80 -14.12
CA PRO A 26 17.43 -21.16 -12.73
C PRO A 26 17.95 -22.58 -12.39
N SER A 27 17.78 -23.55 -13.28
CA SER A 27 18.28 -24.92 -13.09
C SER A 27 19.81 -25.01 -13.20
N ILE A 28 20.40 -24.22 -14.09
CA ILE A 28 21.87 -24.12 -14.21
C ILE A 28 22.44 -23.51 -12.95
N LEU A 29 21.80 -22.41 -12.45
CA LEU A 29 22.20 -21.74 -11.23
C LEU A 29 22.06 -22.66 -10.01
N GLN A 30 20.95 -23.42 -9.94
CA GLN A 30 20.77 -24.48 -8.95
C GLN A 30 21.96 -25.44 -8.92
N SER A 31 22.30 -25.99 -10.10
CA SER A 31 23.41 -26.96 -10.22
C SER A 31 24.76 -26.34 -9.84
N ALA A 32 24.97 -25.07 -10.12
CA ALA A 32 26.18 -24.35 -9.75
C ALA A 32 26.26 -24.12 -8.24
N ILE A 33 25.16 -23.74 -7.59
CA ILE A 33 25.07 -23.57 -6.14
C ILE A 33 25.31 -24.91 -5.44
N ASP A 34 24.59 -25.97 -5.83
CA ASP A 34 24.66 -27.29 -5.17
C ASP A 34 26.06 -27.91 -5.23
N ARG A 35 26.76 -27.72 -6.37
CA ARG A 35 28.14 -28.23 -6.51
C ARG A 35 29.18 -27.44 -5.74
N ASN A 36 28.96 -26.20 -5.42
CA ASN A 36 29.96 -25.31 -4.90
C ASN A 36 29.66 -24.77 -3.48
N LYS A 37 28.50 -25.10 -2.89
CA LYS A 37 28.02 -24.51 -1.63
C LYS A 37 29.03 -24.61 -0.48
N ASP A 38 29.78 -25.72 -0.40
CA ASP A 38 30.71 -25.99 0.71
C ASP A 38 32.15 -25.50 0.42
N ALA A 39 32.48 -25.26 -0.86
CA ALA A 39 33.83 -24.88 -1.29
C ALA A 39 33.94 -23.42 -1.77
N SER A 40 32.84 -22.80 -2.11
CA SER A 40 32.83 -21.44 -2.66
C SER A 40 32.67 -20.38 -1.58
N LYS A 41 33.44 -19.28 -1.72
CA LYS A 41 33.27 -18.05 -0.94
C LYS A 41 32.41 -17.00 -1.73
N LEU A 42 31.66 -17.46 -2.72
CA LEU A 42 30.76 -16.61 -3.51
C LEU A 42 29.54 -16.21 -2.67
N PHE A 43 29.28 -14.91 -2.61
CA PHE A 43 28.04 -14.34 -2.11
C PHE A 43 27.21 -13.91 -3.31
N LEU A 44 26.12 -14.64 -3.57
CA LEU A 44 25.26 -14.42 -4.71
C LEU A 44 24.02 -13.62 -4.28
N ILE A 45 23.75 -12.52 -4.98
CA ILE A 45 22.55 -11.69 -4.81
C ILE A 45 21.74 -11.75 -6.11
N LEU A 46 20.48 -12.13 -6.03
CA LEU A 46 19.52 -12.08 -7.12
C LEU A 46 18.52 -10.97 -6.82
N CYS A 47 18.42 -9.98 -7.69
CA CYS A 47 17.48 -8.87 -7.58
C CYS A 47 16.46 -8.92 -8.73
N GLY A 48 15.31 -8.31 -8.54
CA GLY A 48 14.31 -8.16 -9.57
C GLY A 48 13.14 -7.30 -9.11
N SER A 49 12.62 -6.48 -10.01
CA SER A 49 11.50 -5.57 -9.77
C SER A 49 10.13 -6.26 -9.83
N SER A 50 9.99 -7.39 -10.55
CA SER A 50 8.74 -8.15 -10.60
C SER A 50 8.56 -9.00 -9.35
N LEU A 51 7.73 -8.50 -8.42
CA LEU A 51 7.46 -9.14 -7.13
C LEU A 51 6.83 -10.53 -7.30
N SER A 52 5.86 -10.66 -8.22
CA SER A 52 5.18 -11.93 -8.50
C SER A 52 6.16 -12.98 -8.99
N PHE A 53 7.04 -12.63 -9.94
CA PHE A 53 8.04 -13.52 -10.48
C PHE A 53 9.06 -13.94 -9.41
N MET A 54 9.59 -12.99 -8.62
CA MET A 54 10.56 -13.30 -7.57
C MET A 54 9.95 -14.22 -6.52
N LYS A 55 8.70 -14.03 -6.13
CA LYS A 55 7.98 -14.94 -5.23
C LYS A 55 7.83 -16.34 -5.85
N GLU A 56 7.44 -16.46 -7.09
CA GLU A 56 7.31 -17.75 -7.78
C GLU A 56 8.66 -18.47 -7.94
N GLN A 57 9.70 -17.77 -8.39
CA GLN A 57 11.02 -18.37 -8.63
C GLN A 57 11.80 -18.71 -7.35
N LEU A 58 11.52 -18.07 -6.23
CA LEU A 58 12.28 -18.25 -5.01
C LEU A 58 11.50 -18.98 -3.91
N LEU A 59 10.15 -18.88 -3.90
CA LEU A 59 9.31 -19.37 -2.82
C LEU A 59 8.45 -20.58 -3.21
N ASP A 60 8.17 -20.79 -4.50
CA ASP A 60 7.41 -21.95 -4.94
C ASP A 60 8.26 -23.22 -4.77
N GLY A 61 7.73 -24.22 -4.08
CA GLY A 61 8.37 -25.51 -3.87
C GLY A 61 8.76 -26.27 -5.16
N LYS A 62 8.22 -25.86 -6.30
CA LYS A 62 8.57 -26.38 -7.64
C LYS A 62 9.75 -25.65 -8.28
N SER A 63 10.17 -24.51 -7.73
CA SER A 63 11.30 -23.75 -8.28
C SER A 63 12.63 -24.49 -8.07
N PRO A 64 13.52 -24.49 -9.07
CA PRO A 64 14.88 -24.99 -8.91
C PRO A 64 15.66 -24.32 -7.78
N LEU A 65 15.34 -23.06 -7.46
CA LEU A 65 16.04 -22.28 -6.41
C LEU A 65 15.40 -22.40 -5.02
N TYR A 66 14.30 -23.13 -4.90
CA TYR A 66 13.65 -23.37 -3.60
C TYR A 66 14.64 -24.02 -2.60
N GLY A 67 14.64 -23.51 -1.37
CA GLY A 67 15.50 -24.02 -0.27
C GLY A 67 17.00 -23.70 -0.39
N ARG A 68 17.43 -22.93 -1.43
CA ARG A 68 18.85 -22.57 -1.64
C ARG A 68 19.21 -21.16 -1.22
N ARG A 69 18.22 -20.35 -0.88
CA ARG A 69 18.44 -19.00 -0.34
C ARG A 69 18.86 -19.07 1.13
N THR A 70 19.77 -18.20 1.53
CA THR A 70 20.20 -18.00 2.93
C THR A 70 19.51 -16.79 3.57
N ALA A 71 19.10 -15.81 2.77
CA ALA A 71 18.35 -14.65 3.21
C ALA A 71 17.41 -14.16 2.09
N GLN A 72 16.41 -13.38 2.48
CA GLN A 72 15.51 -12.69 1.58
C GLN A 72 15.24 -11.30 2.15
N ILE A 73 15.32 -10.30 1.30
CA ILE A 73 15.01 -8.90 1.63
C ILE A 73 13.93 -8.45 0.67
N GLU A 74 12.80 -8.01 1.19
CA GLU A 74 11.76 -7.32 0.44
C GLU A 74 11.84 -5.83 0.80
N LEU A 75 12.28 -5.01 -0.16
CA LEU A 75 12.29 -3.57 0.02
C LEU A 75 10.86 -3.06 -0.10
N LYS A 76 10.34 -2.48 0.96
CA LYS A 76 9.03 -1.83 0.99
C LYS A 76 9.16 -0.36 0.65
N PRO A 77 8.11 0.27 0.12
CA PRO A 77 8.04 1.72 0.08
C PRO A 77 8.24 2.30 1.48
N PHE A 78 8.79 3.50 1.57
CA PHE A 78 8.89 4.22 2.84
C PHE A 78 7.51 4.45 3.46
N ASP A 79 7.42 4.38 4.77
CA ASP A 79 6.27 4.93 5.49
C ASP A 79 6.29 6.47 5.45
N PHE A 80 5.24 7.11 5.96
CA PHE A 80 5.16 8.57 5.95
C PHE A 80 6.33 9.22 6.69
N PHE A 81 6.73 8.68 7.83
CA PHE A 81 7.78 9.26 8.68
C PHE A 81 9.16 9.12 8.05
N GLU A 82 9.43 8.04 7.34
CA GLU A 82 10.65 7.86 6.54
C GLU A 82 10.63 8.78 5.32
N ALA A 83 9.46 8.95 4.68
CA ALA A 83 9.30 9.82 3.51
C ALA A 83 9.49 11.31 3.85
N LEU A 84 9.30 11.73 5.11
CA LEU A 84 9.54 13.12 5.54
C LEU A 84 10.98 13.59 5.27
N GLU A 85 11.95 12.69 5.22
CA GLU A 85 13.33 13.05 4.88
C GLU A 85 13.48 13.61 3.44
N PHE A 86 12.51 13.37 2.57
CA PHE A 86 12.45 13.95 1.22
C PHE A 86 11.89 15.38 1.20
N PHE A 87 11.33 15.85 2.31
CA PHE A 87 10.59 17.11 2.41
C PHE A 87 11.18 18.08 3.47
N PRO A 88 12.50 18.36 3.45
CA PRO A 88 13.11 19.20 4.46
C PRO A 88 12.52 20.62 4.41
N GLY A 89 11.97 21.10 5.53
CA GLY A 89 11.39 22.43 5.66
C GLY A 89 10.01 22.61 5.02
N VAL A 90 9.40 21.57 4.45
CA VAL A 90 8.03 21.60 3.96
C VAL A 90 7.06 21.48 5.14
N ASP A 91 5.92 22.14 5.04
CA ASP A 91 4.84 22.01 6.02
C ASP A 91 4.42 20.53 6.14
N PRO A 92 4.31 19.96 7.35
CA PRO A 92 4.00 18.55 7.54
C PRO A 92 2.67 18.12 6.92
N ARG A 93 1.69 19.02 6.85
CA ARG A 93 0.40 18.74 6.21
C ARG A 93 0.54 18.64 4.70
N GLU A 94 1.33 19.52 4.08
CA GLU A 94 1.64 19.44 2.66
C GLU A 94 2.45 18.18 2.33
N ALA A 95 3.49 17.87 3.12
CA ALA A 95 4.25 16.63 2.98
C ALA A 95 3.36 15.39 3.07
N ALA A 96 2.38 15.38 3.98
CA ALA A 96 1.40 14.31 4.09
C ALA A 96 0.50 14.21 2.86
N CYS A 97 0.06 15.34 2.28
CA CYS A 97 -0.69 15.36 1.03
C CYS A 97 0.13 14.77 -0.13
N VAL A 98 1.40 15.18 -0.27
CA VAL A 98 2.29 14.65 -1.30
C VAL A 98 2.48 13.14 -1.11
N TYR A 99 2.80 12.68 0.10
CA TYR A 99 2.90 11.25 0.40
C TYR A 99 1.58 10.51 0.10
N GLY A 100 0.44 11.10 0.41
CA GLY A 100 -0.87 10.54 0.09
C GLY A 100 -1.11 10.40 -1.42
N MET A 101 -0.52 11.26 -2.24
CA MET A 101 -0.63 11.21 -3.70
C MET A 101 0.33 10.23 -4.34
N VAL A 102 1.58 10.13 -3.86
CA VAL A 102 2.65 9.38 -4.55
C VAL A 102 3.12 8.12 -3.80
N GLY A 103 2.75 7.96 -2.53
CA GLY A 103 3.29 6.89 -1.68
C GLY A 103 4.75 7.11 -1.28
N GLY A 104 5.41 6.03 -0.85
CA GLY A 104 6.76 6.06 -0.29
C GLY A 104 7.88 5.63 -1.25
N ILE A 105 7.67 5.62 -2.56
CA ILE A 105 8.72 5.25 -3.52
C ILE A 105 9.62 6.46 -3.78
N PRO A 106 10.97 6.35 -3.56
CA PRO A 106 11.90 7.48 -3.69
C PRO A 106 11.83 8.21 -5.01
N LEU A 107 11.66 7.49 -6.12
CA LEU A 107 11.53 8.06 -7.46
C LEU A 107 10.33 9.02 -7.57
N TYR A 108 9.23 8.66 -6.92
CA TYR A 108 7.99 9.46 -6.96
C TYR A 108 8.05 10.63 -5.99
N LEU A 109 8.60 10.43 -4.78
CA LEU A 109 8.81 11.49 -3.79
C LEU A 109 9.68 12.62 -4.35
N ARG A 110 10.71 12.30 -5.15
CA ARG A 110 11.59 13.28 -5.81
C ARG A 110 10.93 14.11 -6.91
N GLN A 111 9.71 13.77 -7.35
CA GLN A 111 9.00 14.59 -8.33
C GLN A 111 8.43 15.87 -7.72
N TYR A 112 8.26 15.91 -6.39
CA TYR A 112 7.81 17.09 -5.67
C TYR A 112 8.87 18.19 -5.66
N SER A 113 8.43 19.44 -5.85
CA SER A 113 9.27 20.63 -5.75
C SER A 113 8.75 21.59 -4.67
N ALA A 114 9.57 21.84 -3.64
CA ALA A 114 9.23 22.80 -2.58
C ALA A 114 9.16 24.27 -3.05
N SER A 115 9.58 24.56 -4.29
CA SER A 115 9.46 25.91 -4.88
C SER A 115 8.11 26.18 -5.53
N LEU A 116 7.27 25.16 -5.68
CA LEU A 116 5.95 25.22 -6.28
C LEU A 116 4.88 25.05 -5.20
N SER A 117 3.71 25.65 -5.41
CA SER A 117 2.52 25.36 -4.61
C SER A 117 2.06 23.92 -4.79
N LEU A 118 1.22 23.41 -3.89
CA LEU A 118 0.65 22.06 -4.02
C LEU A 118 -0.12 21.90 -5.33
N ALA A 119 -0.88 22.92 -5.77
CA ALA A 119 -1.60 22.94 -7.03
C ALA A 119 -0.67 22.82 -8.25
N GLU A 120 0.43 23.58 -8.27
CA GLU A 120 1.44 23.51 -9.33
C GLU A 120 2.17 22.16 -9.32
N ASN A 121 2.46 21.59 -8.15
CA ASN A 121 3.02 20.25 -8.02
C ASN A 121 2.06 19.19 -8.59
N ILE A 122 0.75 19.26 -8.27
CA ILE A 122 -0.27 18.36 -8.84
C ILE A 122 -0.24 18.44 -10.37
N SER A 123 -0.21 19.66 -10.91
CA SER A 123 -0.16 19.90 -12.35
C SER A 123 1.09 19.28 -13.00
N ALA A 124 2.26 19.60 -12.46
CA ALA A 124 3.55 19.14 -13.00
C ALA A 124 3.73 17.62 -12.88
N MET A 125 3.28 17.02 -11.79
CA MET A 125 3.48 15.59 -11.50
C MET A 125 2.48 14.69 -12.24
N PHE A 126 1.24 15.12 -12.45
CA PHE A 126 0.15 14.22 -12.86
C PHE A 126 -0.65 14.70 -14.08
N LEU A 127 -0.65 15.99 -14.39
CA LEU A 127 -1.53 16.55 -15.42
C LEU A 127 -0.80 16.93 -16.71
N ASP A 128 0.50 16.63 -16.77
CA ASP A 128 1.32 16.68 -17.98
C ASP A 128 1.52 15.26 -18.51
N PRO A 129 1.11 14.94 -19.75
CA PRO A 129 1.40 13.63 -20.38
C PRO A 129 2.88 13.26 -20.43
N GLY A 130 3.79 14.26 -20.38
CA GLY A 130 5.24 14.05 -20.31
C GLY A 130 5.76 13.70 -18.91
N SER A 131 4.95 13.82 -17.87
CA SER A 131 5.39 13.50 -16.52
C SER A 131 5.45 12.00 -16.26
N ILE A 132 6.40 11.57 -15.42
CA ILE A 132 6.59 10.16 -15.08
C ILE A 132 5.32 9.58 -14.46
N LEU A 133 4.69 10.30 -13.52
CA LEU A 133 3.55 9.78 -12.75
C LEU A 133 2.24 9.73 -13.54
N TYR A 134 2.18 10.39 -14.71
CA TYR A 134 1.00 10.32 -15.58
C TYR A 134 0.77 8.91 -16.16
N GLU A 135 1.83 8.24 -16.61
CA GLU A 135 1.74 6.91 -17.23
C GLU A 135 2.11 5.76 -16.28
N GLU A 136 2.73 6.04 -15.13
CA GLU A 136 3.35 5.05 -14.25
C GLU A 136 2.38 3.94 -13.81
N PRO A 137 1.17 4.20 -13.29
CA PRO A 137 0.25 3.13 -12.90
C PRO A 137 -0.15 2.22 -14.06
N SER A 138 -0.32 2.80 -15.26
CA SER A 138 -0.61 2.02 -16.47
C SER A 138 0.55 1.13 -16.87
N ASN A 139 1.78 1.62 -16.76
CA ASN A 139 2.98 0.88 -17.12
C ASN A 139 3.25 -0.26 -16.16
N LEU A 140 3.11 -0.02 -14.85
CA LEU A 140 3.27 -1.06 -13.82
C LEU A 140 2.26 -2.21 -14.01
N ILE A 141 0.99 -1.91 -14.28
CA ILE A 141 0.00 -2.96 -14.55
C ILE A 141 0.38 -3.77 -15.80
N LYS A 142 0.81 -3.11 -16.90
CA LYS A 142 1.21 -3.81 -18.14
C LYS A 142 2.44 -4.70 -17.95
N GLN A 143 3.35 -4.36 -17.03
CA GLN A 143 4.53 -5.19 -16.73
C GLN A 143 4.16 -6.47 -15.95
N GLU A 144 3.18 -6.39 -15.04
CA GLU A 144 2.83 -7.48 -14.16
C GLU A 144 1.74 -8.41 -14.72
N VAL A 145 0.91 -7.95 -15.66
CA VAL A 145 -0.22 -8.74 -16.19
C VAL A 145 -0.32 -8.69 -17.71
N SER A 146 -0.71 -9.81 -18.31
CA SER A 146 -0.83 -9.93 -19.77
C SER A 146 -2.05 -9.21 -20.38
N LYS A 147 -3.12 -9.01 -19.58
CA LYS A 147 -4.36 -8.34 -20.00
C LYS A 147 -4.73 -7.28 -18.97
N ALA A 148 -4.30 -6.05 -19.20
CA ALA A 148 -4.45 -4.95 -18.23
C ALA A 148 -5.91 -4.47 -18.05
N ALA A 149 -6.76 -4.54 -19.08
CA ALA A 149 -8.09 -3.92 -19.05
C ALA A 149 -9.01 -4.42 -17.92
N PRO A 150 -9.18 -5.72 -17.64
CA PRO A 150 -9.99 -6.16 -16.50
C PRO A 150 -9.41 -5.74 -15.14
N TYR A 151 -8.08 -5.75 -15.00
CA TYR A 151 -7.43 -5.29 -13.77
C TYR A 151 -7.67 -3.80 -13.53
N ASN A 152 -7.56 -2.97 -14.58
CA ASN A 152 -7.86 -1.55 -14.52
C ASN A 152 -9.32 -1.29 -14.10
N ALA A 153 -10.29 -2.08 -14.59
CA ALA A 153 -11.68 -1.96 -14.21
C ALA A 153 -11.89 -2.25 -12.70
N VAL A 154 -11.23 -3.28 -12.17
CA VAL A 154 -11.29 -3.61 -10.73
C VAL A 154 -10.67 -2.51 -9.88
N ILE A 155 -9.48 -2.01 -10.25
CA ILE A 155 -8.81 -0.93 -9.51
C ILE A 155 -9.67 0.34 -9.55
N ALA A 156 -10.22 0.70 -10.71
CA ALA A 156 -11.08 1.87 -10.86
C ALA A 156 -12.37 1.75 -10.02
N ALA A 157 -12.97 0.56 -9.94
CA ALA A 157 -14.13 0.32 -9.10
C ALA A 157 -13.83 0.56 -7.62
N ILE A 158 -12.67 0.07 -7.12
CA ILE A 158 -12.24 0.23 -5.73
C ILE A 158 -11.85 1.70 -5.46
N ALA A 159 -11.09 2.35 -6.35
CA ALA A 159 -10.75 3.77 -6.24
C ALA A 159 -12.00 4.66 -6.24
N GLY A 160 -13.05 4.23 -6.93
CA GLY A 160 -14.38 4.86 -6.93
C GLY A 160 -15.21 4.58 -5.67
N GLY A 161 -14.66 3.87 -4.65
CA GLY A 161 -15.27 3.64 -3.34
C GLY A 161 -16.00 2.30 -3.18
N ALA A 162 -15.93 1.37 -4.16
CA ALA A 162 -16.41 0.01 -3.93
C ALA A 162 -15.39 -0.76 -3.08
N ALA A 163 -15.84 -1.41 -2.01
CA ALA A 163 -14.96 -2.18 -1.13
C ALA A 163 -15.43 -3.63 -0.94
N GLN A 164 -16.72 -3.87 -1.05
CA GLN A 164 -17.27 -5.22 -0.97
C GLN A 164 -17.21 -5.94 -2.31
N HIS A 165 -17.03 -7.26 -2.26
CA HIS A 165 -16.89 -8.10 -3.44
C HIS A 165 -17.98 -7.87 -4.50
N ASN A 166 -19.25 -7.84 -4.08
CA ASN A 166 -20.38 -7.64 -5.00
C ASN A 166 -20.42 -6.21 -5.59
N GLU A 167 -20.05 -5.20 -4.81
CA GLU A 167 -19.97 -3.80 -5.27
C GLU A 167 -18.87 -3.64 -6.33
N ILE A 168 -17.71 -4.26 -6.09
CA ILE A 168 -16.58 -4.24 -7.03
C ILE A 168 -16.99 -4.93 -8.33
N ALA A 169 -17.60 -6.11 -8.27
CA ALA A 169 -18.07 -6.84 -9.44
C ALA A 169 -19.04 -6.00 -10.28
N ALA A 170 -20.04 -5.41 -9.62
CA ALA A 170 -21.05 -4.56 -10.28
C ALA A 170 -20.42 -3.33 -10.95
N LYS A 171 -19.53 -2.60 -10.24
CA LYS A 171 -18.86 -1.41 -10.78
C LYS A 171 -17.83 -1.73 -11.86
N ALA A 172 -17.15 -2.87 -11.76
CA ALA A 172 -16.18 -3.32 -12.76
C ALA A 172 -16.84 -3.95 -14.00
N GLY A 173 -18.18 -4.17 -13.97
CA GLY A 173 -18.92 -4.78 -15.06
C GLY A 173 -18.54 -6.23 -15.32
N MET A 174 -18.27 -7.02 -14.29
CA MET A 174 -17.86 -8.42 -14.41
C MET A 174 -18.61 -9.34 -13.46
N ASP A 175 -18.61 -10.63 -13.79
CA ASP A 175 -19.19 -11.65 -12.92
C ASP A 175 -18.40 -11.82 -11.64
N THR A 176 -19.11 -12.06 -10.53
CA THR A 176 -18.49 -12.29 -9.22
C THR A 176 -17.52 -13.45 -9.20
N SER A 177 -17.77 -14.52 -9.98
CA SER A 177 -16.88 -15.67 -10.11
C SER A 177 -15.54 -15.32 -10.80
N ALA A 178 -15.54 -14.39 -11.74
CA ALA A 178 -14.34 -13.93 -12.44
C ALA A 178 -13.52 -12.96 -11.57
N LEU A 179 -14.19 -12.17 -10.73
CA LEU A 179 -13.57 -11.12 -9.91
C LEU A 179 -12.47 -11.67 -8.98
N ASP A 180 -12.68 -12.85 -8.39
CA ASP A 180 -11.71 -13.46 -7.46
C ASP A 180 -10.32 -13.65 -8.08
N TYR A 181 -10.26 -13.99 -9.37
CA TYR A 181 -8.99 -14.12 -10.09
C TYR A 181 -8.23 -12.80 -10.12
N TYR A 182 -8.93 -11.70 -10.43
CA TYR A 182 -8.33 -10.37 -10.54
C TYR A 182 -7.93 -9.80 -9.17
N LEU A 183 -8.78 -9.98 -8.15
CA LEU A 183 -8.47 -9.54 -6.78
C LEU A 183 -7.23 -10.26 -6.24
N LYS A 184 -7.15 -11.59 -6.41
CA LYS A 184 -5.98 -12.36 -6.00
C LYS A 184 -4.73 -11.97 -6.80
N GLY A 185 -4.88 -11.71 -8.09
CA GLY A 185 -3.78 -11.22 -8.94
C GLY A 185 -3.21 -9.89 -8.43
N LEU A 186 -4.08 -8.91 -8.16
CA LEU A 186 -3.68 -7.60 -7.63
C LEU A 186 -3.11 -7.67 -6.20
N ALA A 187 -3.64 -8.56 -5.36
CA ALA A 187 -3.10 -8.78 -4.03
C ALA A 187 -1.70 -9.45 -4.08
N ARG A 188 -1.45 -10.34 -5.06
CA ARG A 188 -0.14 -10.98 -5.23
C ARG A 188 0.98 -10.00 -5.59
N ILE A 189 0.66 -8.95 -6.33
CA ILE A 189 1.58 -7.86 -6.65
C ILE A 189 1.56 -6.73 -5.61
N ASP A 190 0.96 -6.96 -4.45
CA ASP A 190 0.87 -6.05 -3.30
C ASP A 190 0.12 -4.72 -3.59
N LEU A 191 -0.69 -4.68 -4.64
CA LEU A 191 -1.47 -3.49 -5.01
C LEU A 191 -2.80 -3.38 -4.26
N LEU A 192 -3.42 -4.52 -3.95
CA LEU A 192 -4.63 -4.60 -3.14
C LEU A 192 -4.37 -5.34 -1.83
N GLN A 193 -5.07 -4.92 -0.81
CA GLN A 193 -5.16 -5.65 0.45
C GLN A 193 -6.61 -5.97 0.79
N ARG A 194 -6.80 -7.15 1.39
CA ARG A 194 -8.05 -7.54 1.99
C ARG A 194 -7.98 -7.23 3.48
N VAL A 195 -8.80 -6.30 3.94
CA VAL A 195 -8.82 -5.85 5.33
C VAL A 195 -10.00 -6.47 6.04
N GLU A 196 -9.78 -6.98 7.25
CA GLU A 196 -10.81 -7.51 8.14
C GLU A 196 -10.86 -6.65 9.40
N PRO A 197 -12.04 -6.48 10.04
CA PRO A 197 -12.12 -5.75 11.29
C PRO A 197 -11.33 -6.48 12.38
N ILE A 198 -10.65 -5.76 13.25
CA ILE A 198 -9.97 -6.31 14.43
C ILE A 198 -10.97 -7.14 15.25
N GLY A 199 -10.53 -8.32 15.71
CA GLY A 199 -11.39 -9.26 16.45
C GLY A 199 -12.46 -9.94 15.61
N GLY A 200 -12.47 -9.72 14.29
CA GLY A 200 -13.41 -10.36 13.37
C GLY A 200 -13.13 -11.86 13.22
N LYS A 201 -14.18 -12.67 13.31
CA LYS A 201 -14.10 -14.12 13.03
C LYS A 201 -14.35 -14.36 11.54
N GLY A 202 -13.36 -14.05 10.69
CA GLY A 202 -13.26 -14.50 9.29
C GLY A 202 -14.34 -14.08 8.30
N GLY A 203 -13.90 -13.54 7.19
CA GLY A 203 -14.41 -13.70 5.82
C GLY A 203 -15.55 -12.81 5.34
N ARG A 204 -16.69 -12.75 5.96
CA ARG A 204 -17.88 -12.10 5.36
C ARG A 204 -17.89 -10.57 5.41
N LYS A 205 -17.09 -9.98 6.29
CA LYS A 205 -17.00 -8.51 6.46
C LYS A 205 -15.71 -7.92 5.89
N ALA A 206 -14.91 -8.71 5.21
CA ALA A 206 -13.66 -8.23 4.64
C ALA A 206 -13.92 -7.23 3.50
N LEU A 207 -13.12 -6.17 3.48
CA LEU A 207 -13.15 -5.13 2.47
C LEU A 207 -11.85 -5.15 1.65
N TRP A 208 -11.95 -4.76 0.39
CA TRP A 208 -10.79 -4.62 -0.49
C TRP A 208 -10.40 -3.17 -0.61
N HIS A 209 -9.12 -2.88 -0.38
CA HIS A 209 -8.56 -1.54 -0.46
C HIS A 209 -7.34 -1.54 -1.38
N ILE A 210 -7.14 -0.44 -2.09
CA ILE A 210 -5.89 -0.16 -2.79
C ILE A 210 -4.86 0.21 -1.73
N LYS A 211 -3.77 -0.56 -1.66
CA LYS A 211 -2.68 -0.35 -0.71
C LYS A 211 -1.76 0.77 -1.14
N ASP A 212 -1.49 0.86 -2.44
CA ASP A 212 -0.60 1.84 -3.03
C ASP A 212 -1.29 3.20 -3.19
N ASN A 213 -0.69 4.25 -2.63
CA ASN A 213 -1.25 5.60 -2.64
C ASN A 213 -1.26 6.21 -4.04
N LEU A 214 -0.21 5.99 -4.86
CA LEU A 214 -0.16 6.50 -6.23
C LEU A 214 -1.31 5.93 -7.07
N PHE A 215 -1.54 4.62 -6.99
CA PHE A 215 -2.67 3.99 -7.68
C PHE A 215 -4.00 4.52 -7.20
N ARG A 216 -4.18 4.67 -5.89
CA ARG A 216 -5.42 5.20 -5.32
C ARG A 216 -5.70 6.62 -5.78
N PHE A 217 -4.67 7.51 -5.76
CA PHE A 217 -4.79 8.88 -6.24
C PHE A 217 -5.05 8.93 -7.75
N TRP A 218 -4.26 8.21 -8.52
CA TRP A 218 -4.33 8.23 -9.98
C TRP A 218 -5.70 7.74 -10.51
N TYR A 219 -6.19 6.59 -10.03
CA TYR A 219 -7.49 6.07 -10.47
C TYR A 219 -8.65 6.92 -9.97
N ARG A 220 -8.50 7.62 -8.86
CA ARG A 220 -9.51 8.53 -8.33
C ARG A 220 -9.60 9.83 -9.12
N PHE A 221 -8.46 10.44 -9.46
CA PHE A 221 -8.40 11.79 -9.96
C PHE A 221 -7.89 11.91 -11.39
N ILE A 222 -6.90 11.15 -11.79
CA ILE A 222 -6.20 11.30 -13.07
C ILE A 222 -6.86 10.44 -14.15
N GLY A 223 -7.05 9.16 -13.90
CA GLY A 223 -7.63 8.21 -14.84
C GLY A 223 -8.94 8.69 -15.50
N PRO A 224 -9.95 9.15 -14.72
CA PRO A 224 -11.20 9.67 -15.28
C PRO A 224 -11.03 10.93 -16.16
N ARG A 225 -9.90 11.64 -16.06
CA ARG A 225 -9.62 12.90 -16.77
C ARG A 225 -8.60 12.78 -17.89
N ARG A 226 -8.14 11.57 -18.21
CA ARG A 226 -7.10 11.34 -19.24
C ARG A 226 -7.42 12.05 -20.55
N ALA A 227 -8.61 11.91 -21.07
CA ALA A 227 -8.99 12.53 -22.36
C ALA A 227 -8.86 14.06 -22.35
N MET A 228 -9.05 14.71 -21.22
CA MET A 228 -8.88 16.15 -21.05
C MET A 228 -7.39 16.51 -20.95
N ILE A 229 -6.63 15.74 -20.18
CA ILE A 229 -5.17 15.93 -20.00
C ILE A 229 -4.44 15.78 -21.35
N GLU A 230 -4.76 14.73 -22.10
CA GLU A 230 -4.18 14.46 -23.44
C GLU A 230 -4.46 15.56 -24.48
N ARG A 231 -5.46 16.41 -24.23
CA ARG A 231 -5.77 17.59 -25.04
C ARG A 231 -5.14 18.88 -24.54
N GLY A 232 -4.22 18.81 -23.57
CA GLY A 232 -3.56 19.96 -22.97
C GLY A 232 -4.44 20.80 -22.05
N MET A 233 -5.54 20.22 -21.53
CA MET A 233 -6.46 20.89 -20.61
C MET A 233 -6.33 20.34 -19.17
N GLY A 234 -5.17 19.79 -18.81
CA GLY A 234 -4.92 19.15 -17.51
C GLY A 234 -5.20 20.08 -16.34
N ASP A 235 -4.73 21.32 -16.40
CA ASP A 235 -4.86 22.31 -15.32
C ASP A 235 -6.32 22.59 -14.90
N MET A 236 -7.27 22.38 -15.80
CA MET A 236 -8.69 22.49 -15.46
C MET A 236 -9.15 21.44 -14.43
N ALA A 237 -8.36 20.39 -14.20
CA ALA A 237 -8.66 19.37 -13.20
C ALA A 237 -8.23 19.77 -11.78
N VAL A 238 -7.29 20.71 -11.63
CA VAL A 238 -6.69 21.07 -10.34
C VAL A 238 -7.73 21.45 -9.28
N PRO A 239 -8.71 22.36 -9.55
CA PRO A 239 -9.68 22.72 -8.53
C PRO A 239 -10.51 21.53 -8.02
N ALA A 240 -10.88 20.61 -8.90
CA ALA A 240 -11.64 19.42 -8.53
C ALA A 240 -10.80 18.41 -7.73
N ILE A 241 -9.49 18.34 -7.99
CA ILE A 241 -8.56 17.52 -7.22
C ILE A 241 -8.40 18.10 -5.82
N GLU A 242 -8.10 19.40 -5.70
CA GLU A 242 -7.95 20.07 -4.41
C GLU A 242 -9.21 19.94 -3.54
N GLN A 243 -10.39 20.14 -4.12
CA GLN A 243 -11.66 19.96 -3.40
C GLN A 243 -11.84 18.53 -2.89
N GLY A 244 -11.40 17.53 -3.66
CA GLY A 244 -11.50 16.12 -3.30
C GLY A 244 -10.40 15.62 -2.38
N LEU A 245 -9.30 16.37 -2.26
CA LEU A 245 -8.08 15.91 -1.59
C LEU A 245 -8.29 15.68 -0.09
N SER A 246 -9.05 16.54 0.59
CA SER A 246 -9.31 16.38 2.02
C SER A 246 -10.01 15.05 2.34
N LEU A 247 -11.03 14.69 1.56
CA LEU A 247 -11.72 13.40 1.71
C LEU A 247 -10.82 12.22 1.33
N PHE A 248 -9.99 12.40 0.31
CA PHE A 248 -9.02 11.38 -0.11
C PHE A 248 -7.98 11.09 0.98
N MET A 249 -7.57 12.11 1.71
CA MET A 249 -6.55 12.01 2.77
C MET A 249 -7.05 11.29 4.03
N GLY A 250 -8.34 11.20 4.28
CA GLY A 250 -8.86 10.51 5.48
C GLY A 250 -8.26 9.12 5.68
N PRO A 251 -8.45 8.15 4.76
CA PRO A 251 -7.86 6.81 4.88
C PRO A 251 -6.33 6.77 4.80
N VAL A 252 -5.68 7.79 4.18
CA VAL A 252 -4.21 7.93 4.23
C VAL A 252 -3.77 8.25 5.65
N PHE A 253 -4.42 9.22 6.26
CA PHE A 253 -4.13 9.66 7.62
C PHE A 253 -4.35 8.55 8.65
N GLU A 254 -5.42 7.77 8.51
CA GLU A 254 -5.62 6.58 9.36
C GLU A 254 -4.45 5.60 9.26
N THR A 255 -3.91 5.40 8.04
CA THR A 255 -2.73 4.54 7.85
C THR A 255 -1.51 5.14 8.53
N MET A 256 -1.26 6.45 8.38
CA MET A 256 -0.18 7.15 9.08
C MET A 256 -0.30 7.04 10.60
N CYS A 257 -1.52 7.12 11.15
CA CYS A 257 -1.75 6.95 12.59
C CYS A 257 -1.42 5.52 13.06
N ARG A 258 -1.76 4.51 12.26
CA ARG A 258 -1.40 3.11 12.57
C ARG A 258 0.11 2.89 12.48
N ASP A 259 0.78 3.44 11.48
CA ASP A 259 2.23 3.37 11.33
C ASP A 259 2.94 4.08 12.49
N TRP A 260 2.41 5.23 12.92
CA TRP A 260 2.91 5.93 14.10
C TRP A 260 2.79 5.08 15.38
N LEU A 261 1.64 4.43 15.60
CA LEU A 261 1.47 3.54 16.75
C LEU A 261 2.47 2.38 16.75
N TRP A 262 2.76 1.78 15.58
CA TRP A 262 3.80 0.76 15.47
C TRP A 262 5.20 1.30 15.79
N ARG A 263 5.52 2.53 15.39
CA ARG A 263 6.80 3.18 15.70
C ARG A 263 6.93 3.44 17.20
N GLU A 264 5.88 3.98 17.83
CA GLU A 264 5.86 4.22 19.29
C GLU A 264 5.92 2.90 20.07
N CYS A 265 5.25 1.85 19.60
CA CYS A 265 5.34 0.52 20.18
C CYS A 265 6.78 -0.02 20.12
N ALA A 266 7.44 0.09 18.96
CA ALA A 266 8.81 -0.35 18.78
C ALA A 266 9.81 0.47 19.63
N ALA A 267 9.52 1.75 19.86
CA ALA A 267 10.30 2.63 20.73
C ALA A 267 10.04 2.38 22.23
N GLY A 268 9.01 1.61 22.60
CA GLY A 268 8.59 1.41 23.99
C GLY A 268 7.97 2.65 24.62
N SER A 269 7.40 3.55 23.81
CA SER A 269 6.84 4.84 24.26
C SER A 269 5.35 4.75 24.61
N LEU A 270 4.69 3.63 24.28
CA LEU A 270 3.28 3.43 24.62
C LEU A 270 3.15 2.98 26.09
N ASP A 271 2.15 3.49 26.80
CA ASP A 271 1.79 3.12 28.16
C ASP A 271 0.84 1.92 28.25
N PHE A 272 0.57 1.29 27.10
CA PHE A 272 -0.23 0.05 26.97
C PHE A 272 0.44 -0.96 26.02
N PRO A 273 0.23 -2.26 26.20
CA PRO A 273 0.74 -3.28 25.32
C PRO A 273 -0.01 -3.29 23.99
N MET A 274 0.71 -3.59 22.88
CA MET A 274 0.12 -3.71 21.55
C MET A 274 0.79 -4.83 20.77
N THR A 275 0.00 -5.81 20.32
CA THR A 275 0.45 -6.89 19.43
C THR A 275 -0.12 -6.75 18.02
N ASP A 276 -1.19 -5.98 17.84
CA ASP A 276 -1.78 -5.65 16.55
C ASP A 276 -2.57 -4.35 16.61
N VAL A 277 -2.72 -3.67 15.45
CA VAL A 277 -3.53 -2.48 15.29
C VAL A 277 -4.23 -2.48 13.92
N GLY A 278 -5.51 -2.15 13.92
CA GLY A 278 -6.34 -2.06 12.72
C GLY A 278 -7.53 -1.14 12.93
N CYS A 279 -8.59 -1.40 12.21
CA CYS A 279 -9.89 -0.73 12.35
C CYS A 279 -10.97 -1.75 12.70
N TRP A 280 -12.09 -1.26 13.19
CA TRP A 280 -13.26 -2.09 13.47
C TRP A 280 -14.48 -1.53 12.76
N TRP A 281 -15.30 -2.39 12.15
CA TRP A 281 -16.60 -2.02 11.60
C TRP A 281 -17.61 -3.15 11.78
N GLY A 282 -18.86 -2.76 11.97
CA GLY A 282 -19.94 -3.72 12.17
C GLY A 282 -21.27 -3.05 12.48
N ASN A 283 -22.26 -3.86 12.80
CA ASN A 283 -23.55 -3.35 13.24
C ASN A 283 -23.47 -2.87 14.71
N ASP A 284 -24.00 -1.69 14.97
CA ASP A 284 -24.37 -1.27 16.31
C ASP A 284 -25.81 -1.72 16.59
N PRO A 285 -26.01 -2.71 17.49
CA PRO A 285 -27.34 -3.22 17.79
C PRO A 285 -28.22 -2.21 18.56
N LYS A 286 -27.63 -1.21 19.24
CA LYS A 286 -28.36 -0.17 19.97
C LYS A 286 -28.93 0.87 19.01
N GLU A 287 -28.05 1.37 18.10
CA GLU A 287 -28.42 2.40 17.12
C GLU A 287 -29.05 1.80 15.84
N ARG A 288 -29.03 0.46 15.69
CA ARG A 288 -29.46 -0.29 14.48
C ARG A 288 -28.82 0.24 13.19
N SER A 289 -27.58 0.67 13.27
CA SER A 289 -26.81 1.27 12.19
C SER A 289 -25.44 0.62 12.03
N GLN A 290 -24.76 0.90 10.91
CA GLN A 290 -23.36 0.56 10.77
C GLN A 290 -22.51 1.51 11.62
N ALA A 291 -21.50 0.96 12.29
CA ALA A 291 -20.54 1.73 13.07
C ALA A 291 -19.12 1.33 12.65
N GLU A 292 -18.20 2.29 12.77
CA GLU A 292 -16.79 2.14 12.45
C GLU A 292 -15.95 2.80 13.53
N ILE A 293 -14.77 2.24 13.81
CA ILE A 293 -13.74 2.80 14.69
C ILE A 293 -12.43 2.74 13.90
N ASP A 294 -11.81 3.89 13.67
CA ASP A 294 -10.68 4.03 12.74
C ASP A 294 -9.41 3.34 13.24
N ILE A 295 -9.19 3.38 14.56
CA ILE A 295 -8.04 2.77 15.22
C ILE A 295 -8.53 1.87 16.36
N VAL A 296 -8.12 0.61 16.31
CA VAL A 296 -8.28 -0.34 17.42
C VAL A 296 -6.96 -1.07 17.60
N ALA A 297 -6.27 -0.82 18.73
CA ALA A 297 -5.10 -1.60 19.10
C ALA A 297 -5.49 -2.72 20.06
N VAL A 298 -4.81 -3.85 19.91
CA VAL A 298 -5.07 -5.03 20.74
C VAL A 298 -3.77 -5.66 21.26
N ASP A 299 -3.86 -6.29 22.43
CA ASP A 299 -2.88 -7.25 22.91
C ASP A 299 -3.54 -8.63 23.01
N GLY A 300 -3.21 -9.48 22.05
CA GLY A 300 -3.92 -10.74 21.84
C GLY A 300 -5.39 -10.52 21.52
N SER A 301 -6.28 -10.85 22.46
CA SER A 301 -7.73 -10.65 22.32
C SER A 301 -8.28 -9.43 23.10
N THR A 302 -7.43 -8.69 23.79
CA THR A 302 -7.81 -7.56 24.64
C THR A 302 -7.63 -6.26 23.88
N THR A 303 -8.65 -5.42 23.80
CA THR A 303 -8.57 -4.08 23.22
C THR A 303 -7.85 -3.14 24.17
N THR A 304 -6.72 -2.59 23.73
CA THR A 304 -5.84 -1.75 24.55
C THR A 304 -5.90 -0.26 24.19
N LEU A 305 -6.40 0.09 23.01
CA LEU A 305 -6.67 1.47 22.58
C LEU A 305 -7.83 1.48 21.59
N VAL A 306 -8.67 2.51 21.63
CA VAL A 306 -9.55 2.89 20.53
C VAL A 306 -9.30 4.34 20.13
N GLY A 307 -9.37 4.65 18.84
CA GLY A 307 -9.07 5.96 18.30
C GLY A 307 -9.94 6.35 17.12
N GLU A 308 -10.06 7.66 16.94
CA GLU A 308 -10.73 8.30 15.80
C GLU A 308 -9.74 9.20 15.08
N CYS A 309 -9.70 9.14 13.76
CA CYS A 309 -8.81 9.94 12.93
C CYS A 309 -9.59 11.02 12.19
N LYS A 310 -9.11 12.27 12.22
CA LYS A 310 -9.75 13.38 11.54
C LYS A 310 -8.75 14.23 10.74
N TRP A 311 -8.73 14.03 9.43
CA TRP A 311 -7.95 14.88 8.53
C TRP A 311 -8.70 16.19 8.25
N ARG A 312 -8.43 17.22 9.05
CA ARG A 312 -9.04 18.55 8.89
C ARG A 312 -8.11 19.66 9.42
N GLY A 313 -8.36 20.91 8.99
CA GLY A 313 -7.56 22.08 9.41
C GLY A 313 -7.95 22.63 10.78
N GLU A 314 -9.12 22.27 11.30
CA GLU A 314 -9.66 22.78 12.57
C GLU A 314 -9.45 21.74 13.68
N PRO A 315 -9.26 22.20 14.93
CA PRO A 315 -9.16 21.31 16.07
C PRO A 315 -10.36 20.38 16.19
N THR A 316 -10.11 19.15 16.62
CA THR A 316 -11.15 18.18 16.92
C THR A 316 -11.74 18.47 18.28
N ASP A 317 -13.07 18.49 18.41
CA ASP A 317 -13.77 18.80 19.63
C ASP A 317 -14.12 17.56 20.49
N VAL A 318 -14.57 17.83 21.70
CA VAL A 318 -14.98 16.82 22.69
C VAL A 318 -16.14 15.94 22.19
N ASP A 319 -16.96 16.42 21.24
CA ASP A 319 -18.09 15.65 20.73
C ASP A 319 -17.62 14.45 19.90
N GLN A 320 -16.48 14.53 19.22
CA GLN A 320 -15.90 13.36 18.54
C GLN A 320 -15.43 12.31 19.55
N LEU A 321 -14.83 12.74 20.67
CA LEU A 321 -14.44 11.84 21.74
C LEU A 321 -15.66 11.16 22.38
N ARG A 322 -16.75 11.90 22.60
CA ARG A 322 -18.02 11.33 23.12
C ARG A 322 -18.62 10.31 22.16
N LYS A 323 -18.58 10.59 20.85
CA LYS A 323 -19.04 9.64 19.82
C LYS A 323 -18.20 8.39 19.79
N LEU A 324 -16.88 8.51 19.90
CA LEU A 324 -15.97 7.37 19.98
C LEU A 324 -16.25 6.54 21.25
N ASP A 325 -16.39 7.19 22.42
CA ASP A 325 -16.66 6.51 23.69
C ASP A 325 -18.00 5.76 23.67
N ALA A 326 -19.04 6.34 23.09
CA ALA A 326 -20.35 5.71 22.96
C ALA A 326 -20.32 4.38 22.18
N ARG A 327 -19.38 4.21 21.24
CA ARG A 327 -19.26 3.01 20.38
C ARG A 327 -18.03 2.13 20.68
N ALA A 328 -17.13 2.57 21.57
CA ALA A 328 -15.89 1.85 21.92
C ALA A 328 -16.11 0.40 22.36
N TRP A 329 -17.20 0.15 23.08
CA TRP A 329 -17.59 -1.19 23.53
C TRP A 329 -17.82 -2.18 22.39
N LEU A 330 -18.17 -1.72 21.17
CA LEU A 330 -18.36 -2.56 19.98
C LEU A 330 -17.05 -3.27 19.57
N ALA A 331 -15.91 -2.62 19.80
CA ALA A 331 -14.60 -3.20 19.59
C ALA A 331 -14.02 -3.89 20.85
N GLY A 332 -14.83 -4.12 21.87
CA GLY A 332 -14.39 -4.77 23.10
C GLY A 332 -13.63 -3.88 24.09
N ALA A 333 -13.66 -2.55 23.89
CA ALA A 333 -13.00 -1.62 24.82
C ALA A 333 -13.71 -1.58 26.18
N GLY A 334 -12.93 -1.68 27.25
CA GLY A 334 -13.38 -1.51 28.62
C GLY A 334 -13.38 -0.05 29.09
N VAL A 335 -13.78 0.19 30.34
CA VAL A 335 -13.83 1.54 30.93
C VAL A 335 -12.43 2.16 31.00
N GLN A 336 -11.40 1.38 31.24
CA GLN A 336 -10.01 1.84 31.38
C GLN A 336 -9.25 1.90 30.04
N THR A 337 -9.83 1.39 28.94
CA THR A 337 -9.19 1.45 27.63
C THR A 337 -9.06 2.91 27.19
N PRO A 338 -7.88 3.43 26.80
CA PRO A 338 -7.68 4.79 26.30
C PRO A 338 -8.53 5.10 25.06
N ARG A 339 -8.96 6.36 24.94
CA ARG A 339 -9.65 6.91 23.75
C ARG A 339 -8.81 8.05 23.23
N TRP A 340 -8.32 7.90 21.99
CA TRP A 340 -7.47 8.93 21.37
C TRP A 340 -8.15 9.55 20.15
N LEU A 341 -7.86 10.83 19.95
CA LEU A 341 -8.18 11.55 18.71
C LEU A 341 -6.86 11.90 18.02
N PHE A 342 -6.78 11.54 16.76
CA PHE A 342 -5.64 11.81 15.90
C PHE A 342 -5.97 12.91 14.90
#